data_e27ebc945e7d48ffcf1d234a4183813f
#
_entry.id   e27ebc945e7d48ffcf1d234a4183813f
#
_cell.length_a   1.000
_cell.length_b   1.000
_cell.length_c   1.000
_cell.angle_alpha   90.00
_cell.angle_beta   90.00
_cell.angle_gamma   90.00
#
_symmetry.space_group_name_H-M   'P 1'
#
loop_
_entity.id
_entity.type
_entity.pdbx_description
1 polymer ?
#
loop_
_entity_poly.entity_id
_entity_poly.type
_entity_poly.pdbx_seq_one_letter_code
_entity_poly.pdbx_strand_id
1 'polypeptide(L)'
;MIELDIFSDTVCPWCYIGKKRLEKAISSHKDTKFKQTWRPFQLNPGMPPDGMDRQEYLISKFGSADAAKTIYDNIYNEGLVEGINFNFDSIMTTPNSF
;
A
#
# COMPACT_ATOMS: atom_id res chain seq x y z
N MET A 1 2.04 -7.22 -27.25
CA MET A 1 1.44 -6.50 -26.11
C MET A 1 1.37 -7.44 -24.90
N ILE A 2 1.75 -6.93 -23.75
CA ILE A 2 1.68 -7.68 -22.48
C ILE A 2 0.46 -7.22 -21.71
N GLU A 3 -0.37 -8.15 -21.26
CA GLU A 3 -1.52 -7.85 -20.42
C GLU A 3 -1.17 -8.11 -18.95
N LEU A 4 -1.44 -7.12 -18.10
CA LEU A 4 -1.19 -7.18 -16.67
C LEU A 4 -2.49 -7.02 -15.90
N ASP A 5 -2.82 -8.01 -15.08
CA ASP A 5 -3.88 -7.89 -14.07
C ASP A 5 -3.22 -7.58 -12.73
N ILE A 6 -3.55 -6.42 -12.16
CA ILE A 6 -2.91 -5.91 -10.95
C ILE A 6 -3.93 -5.87 -9.83
N PHE A 7 -3.71 -6.69 -8.80
CA PHE A 7 -4.56 -6.73 -7.61
C PHE A 7 -3.94 -5.84 -6.55
N SER A 8 -4.69 -4.84 -6.09
CA SER A 8 -4.17 -3.83 -5.17
C SER A 8 -5.22 -3.43 -4.14
N ASP A 9 -4.77 -3.22 -2.91
CA ASP A 9 -5.59 -2.67 -1.82
C ASP A 9 -5.22 -1.21 -1.60
N THR A 10 -6.21 -0.31 -1.62
CA THR A 10 -6.00 1.13 -1.47
C THR A 10 -5.48 1.54 -0.08
N VAL A 11 -5.64 0.68 0.92
CA VAL A 11 -5.17 0.93 2.29
C VAL A 11 -3.69 0.55 2.47
N CYS A 12 -3.14 -0.28 1.60
CA CYS A 12 -1.78 -0.82 1.74
C CYS A 12 -0.73 0.14 1.17
N PRO A 13 0.18 0.69 2.00
CA PRO A 13 1.25 1.56 1.50
C PRO A 13 2.23 0.85 0.57
N TRP A 14 2.49 -0.45 0.79
CA TRP A 14 3.32 -1.24 -0.13
C TRP A 14 2.70 -1.37 -1.53
N CYS A 15 1.37 -1.43 -1.62
CA CYS A 15 0.69 -1.44 -2.91
C CYS A 15 0.93 -0.13 -3.67
N TYR A 16 0.96 0.99 -2.97
CA TYR A 16 1.24 2.30 -3.58
C TYR A 16 2.69 2.40 -4.05
N ILE A 17 3.64 1.94 -3.24
CA ILE A 17 5.06 1.86 -3.64
C ILE A 17 5.22 0.95 -4.86
N GLY A 18 4.55 -0.20 -4.87
CA GLY A 18 4.56 -1.14 -5.97
C GLY A 18 4.03 -0.52 -7.26
N LYS A 19 2.98 0.30 -7.17
CA LYS A 19 2.45 1.05 -8.32
C LYS A 19 3.50 1.96 -8.93
N LYS A 20 4.22 2.72 -8.09
CA LYS A 20 5.28 3.62 -8.55
C LYS A 20 6.43 2.87 -9.22
N ARG A 21 6.84 1.73 -8.64
CA ARG A 21 7.88 0.88 -9.21
C ARG A 21 7.46 0.28 -10.54
N LEU A 22 6.19 -0.14 -10.66
CA LEU A 22 5.65 -0.65 -11.91
C LEU A 22 5.64 0.43 -13.00
N GLU A 23 5.21 1.64 -12.67
CA GLU A 23 5.22 2.77 -13.61
C GLU A 23 6.62 3.05 -14.15
N LYS A 24 7.64 3.01 -13.29
CA LYS A 24 9.05 3.15 -13.70
C LYS A 24 9.50 2.02 -14.63
N ALA A 25 9.15 0.78 -14.30
CA ALA A 25 9.51 -0.37 -15.10
C ALA A 25 8.88 -0.30 -16.51
N ILE A 26 7.60 0.06 -16.59
CA ILE A 26 6.90 0.23 -17.87
C ILE A 26 7.54 1.36 -18.68
N SER A 27 7.87 2.48 -18.06
CA SER A 27 8.50 3.62 -18.73
C SER A 27 9.87 3.28 -19.31
N SER A 28 10.59 2.34 -18.73
CA SER A 28 11.90 1.91 -19.24
C SER A 28 11.81 0.93 -20.40
N HIS A 29 10.63 0.40 -20.73
CA HIS A 29 10.38 -0.54 -21.82
C HIS A 29 9.48 0.09 -22.89
N LYS A 30 9.97 1.15 -23.53
CA LYS A 30 9.18 1.98 -24.45
C LYS A 30 8.71 1.21 -25.71
N ASP A 31 9.45 0.18 -26.11
CA ASP A 31 9.12 -0.62 -27.30
C ASP A 31 8.07 -1.70 -27.03
N THR A 32 7.69 -1.87 -25.75
CA THR A 32 6.71 -2.87 -25.34
C THR A 32 5.41 -2.16 -24.92
N LYS A 33 4.30 -2.64 -25.45
CA LYS A 33 2.98 -2.15 -25.06
C LYS A 33 2.44 -3.00 -23.92
N PHE A 34 1.90 -2.32 -22.89
CA PHE A 34 1.29 -2.96 -21.73
C PHE A 34 -0.17 -2.55 -21.62
N LYS A 35 -1.04 -3.53 -21.43
CA LYS A 35 -2.43 -3.28 -21.03
C LYS A 35 -2.55 -3.56 -19.55
N GLN A 36 -2.85 -2.55 -18.77
CA GLN A 36 -2.99 -2.64 -17.31
C GLN A 36 -4.47 -2.70 -16.93
N THR A 37 -4.84 -3.70 -16.16
CA THR A 37 -6.17 -3.80 -15.55
C THR A 37 -5.99 -3.85 -14.05
N TRP A 38 -6.45 -2.81 -13.35
CA TRP A 38 -6.40 -2.72 -11.90
C TRP A 38 -7.65 -3.36 -11.31
N ARG A 39 -7.44 -4.31 -10.42
CA ARG A 39 -8.52 -5.03 -9.76
C ARG A 39 -8.47 -4.77 -8.26
N PRO A 40 -9.61 -4.48 -7.61
CA PRO A 40 -9.63 -4.27 -6.18
C PRO A 40 -9.28 -5.57 -5.44
N PHE A 41 -8.52 -5.44 -4.37
CA PHE A 41 -8.18 -6.52 -3.49
C PHE A 41 -8.28 -6.04 -2.04
N GLN A 42 -8.87 -6.85 -1.18
CA GLN A 42 -9.04 -6.52 0.23
C GLN A 42 -8.11 -7.39 1.08
N LEU A 43 -7.00 -6.79 1.54
CA LEU A 43 -6.01 -7.48 2.37
C LEU A 43 -6.55 -7.80 3.76
N ASN A 44 -7.49 -6.99 4.26
CA ASN A 44 -8.10 -7.14 5.58
C ASN A 44 -9.62 -7.34 5.45
N PRO A 45 -10.08 -8.50 4.96
CA PRO A 45 -11.52 -8.73 4.75
C PRO A 45 -12.33 -8.71 6.04
N GLY A 46 -11.70 -8.97 7.19
CA GLY A 46 -12.33 -8.90 8.51
C GLY A 46 -12.42 -7.49 9.11
N MET A 47 -11.92 -6.47 8.42
CA MET A 47 -12.01 -5.09 8.89
C MET A 47 -13.48 -4.65 9.00
N PRO A 48 -13.89 -4.06 10.15
CA PRO A 48 -15.25 -3.53 10.29
C PRO A 48 -15.59 -2.52 9.18
N PRO A 49 -16.85 -2.43 8.74
CA PRO A 49 -17.26 -1.47 7.71
C PRO A 49 -16.91 -0.02 8.04
N ASP A 50 -16.94 0.35 9.33
CA ASP A 50 -16.60 1.69 9.80
C ASP A 50 -15.10 1.91 9.99
N GLY A 51 -14.29 0.89 9.69
CA GLY A 51 -12.86 0.93 9.92
C GLY A 51 -12.47 0.57 11.35
N MET A 52 -11.21 0.83 11.69
CA MET A 52 -10.65 0.55 13.00
C MET A 52 -9.73 1.70 13.41
N ASP A 53 -9.68 2.00 14.72
CA ASP A 53 -8.70 2.95 15.25
C ASP A 53 -7.29 2.54 14.84
N ARG A 54 -6.47 3.51 14.43
CA ARG A 54 -5.14 3.24 13.88
C ARG A 54 -4.25 2.50 14.86
N GLN A 55 -4.22 2.91 16.13
CA GLN A 55 -3.38 2.28 17.15
C GLN A 55 -3.84 0.85 17.43
N GLU A 56 -5.14 0.61 17.55
CA GLU A 56 -5.69 -0.73 17.72
C GLU A 56 -5.33 -1.63 16.54
N TYR A 57 -5.45 -1.10 15.32
CA TYR A 57 -5.10 -1.82 14.10
C TYR A 57 -3.62 -2.24 14.10
N LEU A 58 -2.71 -1.31 14.42
CA LEU A 58 -1.29 -1.57 14.41
C LEU A 58 -0.89 -2.60 15.46
N ILE A 59 -1.44 -2.49 16.67
CA ILE A 59 -1.16 -3.44 17.75
C ILE A 59 -1.70 -4.82 17.39
N SER A 60 -2.91 -4.90 16.87
CA SER A 60 -3.53 -6.15 16.45
C SER A 60 -2.74 -6.85 15.34
N LYS A 61 -2.23 -6.08 14.37
CA LYS A 61 -1.52 -6.64 13.21
C LYS A 61 -0.07 -7.02 13.52
N PHE A 62 0.63 -6.21 14.29
CA PHE A 62 2.07 -6.35 14.51
C PHE A 62 2.47 -6.76 15.93
N GLY A 63 1.52 -6.86 16.84
CA GLY A 63 1.73 -7.31 18.21
C GLY A 63 2.09 -6.21 19.20
N SER A 64 2.68 -5.11 18.76
CA SER A 64 3.00 -3.96 19.60
C SER A 64 3.14 -2.68 18.79
N ALA A 65 3.00 -1.54 19.45
CA ALA A 65 3.21 -0.23 18.82
C ALA A 65 4.67 -0.05 18.34
N ASP A 66 5.64 -0.55 19.09
CA ASP A 66 7.06 -0.44 18.72
C ASP A 66 7.40 -1.28 17.48
N ALA A 67 6.87 -2.49 17.38
CA ALA A 67 7.05 -3.32 16.20
C ALA A 67 6.43 -2.67 14.97
N ALA A 68 5.23 -2.11 15.10
CA ALA A 68 4.56 -1.38 14.03
C ALA A 68 5.39 -0.17 13.58
N LYS A 69 5.94 0.60 14.52
CA LYS A 69 6.76 1.76 14.22
C LYS A 69 7.96 1.40 13.36
N THR A 70 8.68 0.33 13.74
CA THR A 70 9.84 -0.13 12.98
C THR A 70 9.47 -0.49 11.54
N ILE A 71 8.35 -1.20 11.36
CA ILE A 71 7.87 -1.60 10.04
C ILE A 71 7.48 -0.38 9.20
N TYR A 72 6.73 0.58 9.78
CA TYR A 72 6.29 1.76 9.04
C TYR A 72 7.42 2.76 8.80
N ASP A 73 8.44 2.84 9.66
CA ASP A 73 9.64 3.62 9.37
C ASP A 73 10.35 3.08 8.13
N ASN A 74 10.43 1.76 7.99
CA ASN A 74 11.00 1.12 6.81
C ASN A 74 10.17 1.41 5.55
N ILE A 75 8.84 1.33 5.65
CA ILE A 75 7.93 1.67 4.55
C ILE A 75 8.09 3.15 4.17
N TYR A 76 8.20 4.04 5.14
CA TYR A 76 8.41 5.47 4.91
C TYR A 76 9.69 5.70 4.09
N ASN A 77 10.80 5.07 4.50
CA ASN A 77 12.08 5.20 3.80
C ASN A 77 12.02 4.65 2.37
N GLU A 78 11.37 3.50 2.18
CA GLU A 78 11.16 2.94 0.84
C GLU A 78 10.28 3.84 -0.03
N GLY A 79 9.27 4.47 0.57
CA GLY A 79 8.43 5.44 -0.11
C GLY A 79 9.22 6.66 -0.59
N LEU A 80 10.14 7.17 0.23
CA LEU A 80 10.99 8.32 -0.14
C LEU A 80 11.83 8.01 -1.37
N VAL A 81 12.36 6.80 -1.50
CA VAL A 81 13.11 6.36 -2.69
C VAL A 81 12.26 6.50 -3.95
N GLU A 82 10.94 6.29 -3.84
CA GLU A 82 10.01 6.39 -4.96
C GLU A 82 9.34 7.77 -5.08
N GLY A 83 9.81 8.76 -4.33
CA GLY A 83 9.26 10.12 -4.36
C GLY A 83 7.95 10.27 -3.59
N ILE A 84 7.64 9.34 -2.70
CA ILE A 84 6.43 9.37 -1.88
C ILE A 84 6.79 9.82 -0.47
N ASN A 85 6.15 10.88 0.00
CA ASN A 85 6.30 11.37 1.37
C ASN A 85 5.06 10.98 2.18
N PHE A 86 5.08 9.78 2.79
CA PHE A 86 3.98 9.31 3.62
C PHE A 86 3.86 10.12 4.91
N ASN A 87 2.65 10.37 5.34
CA ASN A 87 2.35 11.02 6.61
C ASN A 87 1.51 10.08 7.49
N PHE A 88 2.17 9.05 8.03
CA PHE A 88 1.49 8.04 8.85
C PHE A 88 1.01 8.59 10.20
N ASP A 89 1.69 9.61 10.74
CA ASP A 89 1.34 10.20 12.04
C ASP A 89 -0.01 10.92 12.01
N SER A 90 -0.48 11.33 10.84
CA SER A 90 -1.78 11.98 10.66
C SER A 90 -2.93 10.99 10.51
N ILE A 91 -2.65 9.69 10.41
CA ILE A 91 -3.69 8.68 10.23
C ILE A 91 -4.27 8.30 11.59
N MET A 92 -5.56 8.52 11.77
CA MET A 92 -6.27 8.21 13.02
C MET A 92 -7.10 6.93 12.93
N THR A 93 -7.53 6.57 11.74
CA THR A 93 -8.39 5.41 11.47
C THR A 93 -7.88 4.61 10.30
N THR A 94 -7.94 3.27 10.40
CA THR A 94 -7.69 2.38 9.27
C THR A 94 -9.05 1.93 8.71
N PRO A 95 -9.40 2.35 7.49
CA PRO A 95 -10.72 2.06 6.92
C PRO A 95 -10.81 0.64 6.35
N ASN A 96 -12.05 0.21 6.10
CA ASN A 96 -12.31 -0.93 5.23
C ASN A 96 -12.10 -0.48 3.79
N SER A 97 -11.37 -1.27 2.99
CA SER A 97 -11.02 -0.89 1.61
C SER A 97 -12.15 -1.09 0.59
N PHE A 98 -13.27 -1.62 1.03
CA PHE A 98 -14.49 -1.70 0.21
C PHE A 98 -15.50 -0.65 0.57
#